data_b4ec4127d2be863533b0f435db27e61f
#
_entry.id   b4ec4127d2be863533b0f435db27e61f
#
_cell.length_a   1.000
_cell.length_b   1.000
_cell.length_c   1.000
_cell.angle_alpha   90.00
_cell.angle_beta   90.00
_cell.angle_gamma   90.00
#
_symmetry.space_group_name_H-M   'P 1'
#
loop_
_entity.id
_entity.type
_entity.pdbx_description
1 polymer ?
#
loop_
_entity_poly.entity_id
_entity_poly.type
_entity_poly.pdbx_seq_one_letter_code
_entity_poly.pdbx_strand_id
1 'polypeptide(L)'
;MTLRSLASKGKVKQATDFIKNFLANGKPLIVFCSLKDIVKALQKQFPDAVRVTGDDNTAEKQAAVDAFQSGDAQLIICSIKAAGVGLTLTASSNVAFVEFPWTYADCCQCEDRAHRIGQKNNVNCYYLIGRSTIDPVLYNIIHKKRSIANQIMACDDDIPTDEMYFDELVTTFRL
;
A
#
# COMPACT_ATOMS: atom_id res chain seq x y z
N MET A 1 -4.81 -19.32 -9.80
CA MET A 1 -5.31 -18.08 -9.17
C MET A 1 -4.96 -18.17 -7.70
N THR A 2 -4.26 -17.20 -7.10
CA THR A 2 -3.83 -17.27 -5.71
C THR A 2 -4.93 -16.76 -4.77
N LEU A 3 -4.95 -17.23 -3.50
CA LEU A 3 -5.88 -16.74 -2.46
C LEU A 3 -5.83 -15.22 -2.33
N ARG A 4 -4.65 -14.64 -2.43
CA ARG A 4 -4.45 -13.19 -2.42
C ARG A 4 -5.16 -12.50 -3.58
N SER A 5 -5.05 -13.02 -4.80
CA SER A 5 -5.74 -12.46 -5.97
C SER A 5 -7.27 -12.51 -5.83
N LEU A 6 -7.79 -13.58 -5.21
CA LEU A 6 -9.22 -13.69 -4.90
C LEU A 6 -9.66 -12.65 -3.86
N ALA A 7 -8.91 -12.54 -2.75
CA ALA A 7 -9.16 -11.55 -1.71
C ALA A 7 -9.15 -10.12 -2.27
N SER A 8 -8.14 -9.80 -3.09
CA SER A 8 -8.00 -8.48 -3.70
C SER A 8 -9.17 -8.14 -4.63
N LYS A 9 -9.56 -9.08 -5.50
CA LYS A 9 -10.70 -8.88 -6.41
C LYS A 9 -12.01 -8.72 -5.65
N GLY A 10 -12.21 -9.49 -4.57
CA GLY A 10 -13.41 -9.44 -3.74
C GLY A 10 -13.62 -8.10 -3.03
N LYS A 11 -12.55 -7.34 -2.75
CA LYS A 11 -12.64 -6.06 -2.04
C LYS A 11 -12.54 -4.80 -2.92
N VAL A 12 -12.42 -4.95 -4.26
CA VAL A 12 -12.32 -3.79 -5.18
C VAL A 12 -13.47 -2.81 -5.01
N LYS A 13 -14.71 -3.32 -4.87
CA LYS A 13 -15.90 -2.47 -4.70
C LYS A 13 -15.78 -1.63 -3.41
N GLN A 14 -15.48 -2.27 -2.29
CA GLN A 14 -15.35 -1.61 -0.99
C GLN A 14 -14.16 -0.63 -0.97
N ALA A 15 -13.06 -1.00 -1.65
CA ALA A 15 -11.92 -0.09 -1.83
C ALA A 15 -12.31 1.14 -2.65
N THR A 16 -13.09 0.96 -3.72
CA THR A 16 -13.61 2.06 -4.53
C THR A 16 -14.51 2.98 -3.71
N ASP A 17 -15.42 2.41 -2.92
CA ASP A 17 -16.33 3.18 -2.05
C ASP A 17 -15.55 3.96 -0.98
N PHE A 18 -14.53 3.34 -0.38
CA PHE A 18 -13.63 4.02 0.57
C PHE A 18 -12.92 5.20 -0.09
N ILE A 19 -12.32 5.00 -1.27
CA ILE A 19 -11.60 6.06 -1.99
C ILE A 19 -12.55 7.20 -2.35
N LYS A 20 -13.75 6.91 -2.88
CA LYS A 20 -14.77 7.93 -3.20
C LYS A 20 -15.14 8.77 -1.99
N ASN A 21 -15.46 8.11 -0.87
CA ASN A 21 -15.83 8.79 0.37
C ASN A 21 -14.66 9.62 0.93
N PHE A 22 -13.43 9.12 0.77
CA PHE A 22 -12.25 9.83 1.21
C PHE A 22 -12.02 11.11 0.40
N LEU A 23 -12.06 11.01 -0.93
CA LEU A 23 -11.88 12.16 -1.84
C LEU A 23 -12.98 13.20 -1.71
N ALA A 24 -14.21 12.80 -1.33
CA ALA A 24 -15.32 13.73 -1.07
C ALA A 24 -15.01 14.72 0.07
N ASN A 25 -14.04 14.43 0.94
CA ASN A 25 -13.56 15.36 1.97
C ASN A 25 -12.51 16.37 1.45
N GLY A 26 -12.24 16.39 0.14
CA GLY A 26 -11.28 17.30 -0.48
C GLY A 26 -9.81 17.06 -0.13
N LYS A 27 -9.46 15.88 0.41
CA LYS A 27 -8.09 15.54 0.79
C LYS A 27 -7.46 14.64 -0.26
N PRO A 28 -6.21 14.91 -0.70
CA PRO A 28 -5.51 14.03 -1.62
C PRO A 28 -5.18 12.69 -0.96
N LEU A 29 -5.15 11.63 -1.77
CA LEU A 29 -4.93 10.26 -1.33
C LEU A 29 -3.89 9.55 -2.20
N ILE A 30 -2.94 8.88 -1.56
CA ILE A 30 -2.01 7.96 -2.20
C ILE A 30 -2.55 6.54 -2.00
N VAL A 31 -2.72 5.79 -3.09
CA VAL A 31 -3.21 4.40 -3.04
C VAL A 31 -2.15 3.44 -3.56
N PHE A 32 -1.78 2.47 -2.74
CA PHE A 32 -0.85 1.42 -3.11
C PHE A 32 -1.55 0.10 -3.40
N CYS A 33 -1.18 -0.51 -4.54
CA CYS A 33 -1.67 -1.80 -5.00
C CYS A 33 -0.52 -2.73 -5.39
N SER A 34 -0.66 -4.04 -5.15
CA SER A 34 0.31 -5.05 -5.57
C SER A 34 0.02 -5.60 -6.97
N LEU A 35 -1.26 -5.82 -7.29
CA LEU A 35 -1.68 -6.49 -8.52
C LEU A 35 -2.04 -5.47 -9.61
N LYS A 36 -1.50 -5.68 -10.81
CA LYS A 36 -1.82 -4.84 -11.99
C LYS A 36 -3.32 -4.79 -12.31
N ASP A 37 -4.03 -5.90 -12.10
CA ASP A 37 -5.48 -5.97 -12.34
C ASP A 37 -6.25 -5.01 -11.41
N ILE A 38 -5.81 -4.86 -10.16
CA ILE A 38 -6.42 -3.96 -9.19
C ILE A 38 -6.14 -2.50 -9.58
N VAL A 39 -4.90 -2.17 -9.96
CA VAL A 39 -4.56 -0.85 -10.49
C VAL A 39 -5.47 -0.49 -11.67
N LYS A 40 -5.62 -1.40 -12.66
CA LYS A 40 -6.48 -1.19 -13.84
C LYS A 40 -7.96 -1.02 -13.44
N ALA A 41 -8.44 -1.83 -12.49
CA ALA A 41 -9.82 -1.74 -12.02
C ALA A 41 -10.10 -0.39 -11.33
N LEU A 42 -9.20 0.08 -10.49
CA LEU A 42 -9.31 1.40 -9.84
C LEU A 42 -9.17 2.53 -10.85
N GLN A 43 -8.23 2.46 -11.79
CA GLN A 43 -8.06 3.48 -12.83
C GLN A 43 -9.35 3.66 -13.67
N LYS A 44 -10.06 2.56 -13.94
CA LYS A 44 -11.36 2.61 -14.63
C LYS A 44 -12.44 3.33 -13.81
N GLN A 45 -12.39 3.23 -12.47
CA GLN A 45 -13.34 3.89 -11.58
C GLN A 45 -12.98 5.37 -11.33
N PHE A 46 -11.71 5.70 -11.45
CA PHE A 46 -11.16 7.04 -11.21
C PHE A 46 -10.34 7.49 -12.44
N PRO A 47 -10.99 7.90 -13.54
CA PRO A 47 -10.29 8.28 -14.77
C PRO A 47 -9.36 9.49 -14.59
N ASP A 48 -9.68 10.39 -13.65
CA ASP A 48 -8.88 11.59 -13.34
C ASP A 48 -7.69 11.28 -12.40
N ALA A 49 -7.58 10.04 -11.91
CA ALA A 49 -6.44 9.64 -11.09
C ALA A 49 -5.19 9.48 -11.93
N VAL A 50 -4.07 9.98 -11.44
CA VAL A 50 -2.75 9.67 -12.02
C VAL A 50 -2.23 8.33 -11.47
N ARG A 51 -1.35 7.69 -12.23
CA ARG A 51 -0.80 6.39 -11.82
C ARG A 51 0.71 6.34 -11.97
N VAL A 52 1.33 5.47 -11.15
CA VAL A 52 2.75 5.12 -11.26
C VAL A 52 2.89 3.60 -11.11
N THR A 53 3.27 2.94 -12.20
CA THR A 53 3.45 1.49 -12.26
C THR A 53 4.82 1.12 -12.83
N GLY A 54 5.15 -0.16 -12.82
CA GLY A 54 6.38 -0.66 -13.43
C GLY A 54 6.39 -0.57 -14.96
N ASP A 55 5.22 -0.44 -15.58
CA ASP A 55 5.08 -0.38 -17.05
C ASP A 55 5.26 1.06 -17.58
N ASP A 56 5.11 2.07 -16.72
CA ASP A 56 5.25 3.48 -17.09
C ASP A 56 6.74 3.84 -17.22
N ASN A 57 7.11 4.63 -18.22
CA ASN A 57 8.46 5.14 -18.38
C ASN A 57 8.78 6.26 -17.37
N THR A 58 10.03 6.72 -17.31
CA THR A 58 10.46 7.72 -16.32
C THR A 58 9.73 9.05 -16.49
N ALA A 59 9.48 9.49 -17.71
CA ALA A 59 8.80 10.76 -17.98
C ALA A 59 7.32 10.68 -17.56
N GLU A 60 6.64 9.57 -17.85
CA GLU A 60 5.26 9.32 -17.43
C GLU A 60 5.12 9.28 -15.89
N LYS A 61 6.05 8.60 -15.21
CA LYS A 61 6.09 8.58 -13.74
C LYS A 61 6.29 9.98 -13.16
N GLN A 62 7.21 10.75 -13.73
CA GLN A 62 7.47 12.11 -13.26
C GLN A 62 6.26 13.01 -13.50
N ALA A 63 5.62 12.97 -14.66
CA ALA A 63 4.41 13.74 -14.96
C ALA A 63 3.26 13.41 -13.99
N ALA A 64 3.08 12.12 -13.65
CA ALA A 64 2.07 11.70 -12.68
C ALA A 64 2.37 12.24 -11.27
N VAL A 65 3.64 12.23 -10.85
CA VAL A 65 4.07 12.78 -9.56
C VAL A 65 3.87 14.30 -9.55
N ASP A 66 4.24 14.99 -10.61
CA ASP A 66 4.13 16.45 -10.71
C ASP A 66 2.66 16.88 -10.64
N ALA A 67 1.76 16.22 -11.38
CA ALA A 67 0.32 16.49 -11.34
C ALA A 67 -0.30 16.21 -9.94
N PHE A 68 0.19 15.22 -9.22
CA PHE A 68 -0.23 14.97 -7.85
C PHE A 68 0.32 16.00 -6.87
N GLN A 69 1.58 16.40 -7.03
CA GLN A 69 2.24 17.37 -6.16
C GLN A 69 1.72 18.81 -6.36
N SER A 70 1.30 19.18 -7.59
CA SER A 70 0.68 20.46 -7.88
C SER A 70 -0.78 20.57 -7.39
N GLY A 71 -1.42 19.41 -7.13
CA GLY A 71 -2.84 19.33 -6.76
C GLY A 71 -3.79 19.22 -7.97
N ASP A 72 -3.27 19.10 -9.19
CA ASP A 72 -4.07 18.86 -10.40
C ASP A 72 -4.75 17.49 -10.36
N ALA A 73 -4.14 16.53 -9.65
CA ALA A 73 -4.74 15.24 -9.35
C ALA A 73 -4.84 15.03 -7.84
N GLN A 74 -6.04 14.70 -7.35
CA GLN A 74 -6.27 14.39 -5.93
C GLN A 74 -6.02 12.91 -5.57
N LEU A 75 -5.89 12.04 -6.56
CA LEU A 75 -5.66 10.62 -6.38
C LEU A 75 -4.46 10.18 -7.20
N ILE A 76 -3.51 9.53 -6.55
CA ILE A 76 -2.43 8.81 -7.22
C ILE A 76 -2.48 7.33 -6.89
N ILE A 77 -2.49 6.46 -7.90
CA ILE A 77 -2.51 5.00 -7.76
C ILE A 77 -1.12 4.45 -8.11
N CYS A 78 -0.42 3.93 -7.11
CA CYS A 78 0.93 3.42 -7.25
C CYS A 78 0.97 1.89 -7.15
N SER A 79 1.75 1.23 -8.01
CA SER A 79 2.12 -0.15 -7.69
C SER A 79 3.20 -0.15 -6.60
N ILE A 80 3.10 -1.09 -5.63
CA ILE A 80 4.06 -1.21 -4.53
C ILE A 80 5.50 -1.35 -5.06
N LYS A 81 5.69 -2.12 -6.14
CA LYS A 81 7.01 -2.28 -6.77
C LYS A 81 7.56 -0.97 -7.36
N ALA A 82 6.69 -0.10 -7.87
CA ALA A 82 7.11 1.19 -8.41
C ALA A 82 7.46 2.20 -7.32
N ALA A 83 6.98 2.01 -6.09
CA ALA A 83 7.37 2.83 -4.95
C ALA A 83 8.87 2.74 -4.63
N GLY A 84 9.55 1.67 -5.05
CA GLY A 84 11.01 1.54 -4.97
C GLY A 84 11.81 2.61 -5.73
N VAL A 85 11.20 3.31 -6.71
CA VAL A 85 11.86 4.27 -7.62
C VAL A 85 11.97 5.69 -7.03
N GLY A 86 12.07 5.85 -5.73
CA GLY A 86 12.42 7.14 -5.13
C GLY A 86 11.38 8.27 -5.25
N LEU A 87 10.11 7.96 -5.47
CA LEU A 87 9.03 8.94 -5.60
C LEU A 87 8.91 9.82 -4.36
N THR A 88 8.57 11.10 -4.54
CA THR A 88 8.23 12.02 -3.46
C THR A 88 6.76 12.43 -3.58
N LEU A 89 5.94 12.08 -2.58
CA LEU A 89 4.48 12.25 -2.62
C LEU A 89 3.99 13.03 -1.39
N THR A 90 4.68 14.11 -1.05
CA THR A 90 4.41 14.93 0.14
C THR A 90 3.16 15.81 0.04
N ALA A 91 2.53 15.92 -1.13
CA ALA A 91 1.26 16.61 -1.29
C ALA A 91 0.11 15.96 -0.49
N SER A 92 0.25 14.67 -0.14
CA SER A 92 -0.68 14.01 0.76
C SER A 92 0.02 13.45 1.99
N SER A 93 -0.67 13.54 3.13
CA SER A 93 -0.33 12.81 4.35
C SER A 93 -1.20 11.57 4.55
N ASN A 94 -1.96 11.14 3.52
CA ASN A 94 -2.88 10.01 3.62
C ASN A 94 -2.49 8.93 2.60
N VAL A 95 -2.23 7.74 3.10
CA VAL A 95 -1.79 6.58 2.33
C VAL A 95 -2.78 5.44 2.55
N ALA A 96 -3.27 4.81 1.49
CA ALA A 96 -4.13 3.65 1.57
C ALA A 96 -3.52 2.44 0.86
N PHE A 97 -3.51 1.30 1.52
CA PHE A 97 -3.10 0.03 0.96
C PHE A 97 -4.35 -0.80 0.63
N VAL A 98 -4.62 -1.01 -0.64
CA VAL A 98 -5.70 -1.92 -1.09
C VAL A 98 -5.27 -3.35 -0.90
N GLU A 99 -3.98 -3.61 -1.04
CA GLU A 99 -3.37 -4.92 -0.85
C GLU A 99 -2.10 -4.77 0.00
N PHE A 100 -1.89 -5.73 0.91
CA PHE A 100 -0.67 -5.73 1.72
C PHE A 100 0.57 -5.97 0.85
N PRO A 101 1.68 -5.27 1.09
CA PRO A 101 2.99 -5.71 0.64
C PRO A 101 3.33 -7.11 1.18
N TRP A 102 4.33 -7.76 0.59
CA TRP A 102 4.80 -9.05 1.08
C TRP A 102 5.74 -8.93 2.29
N THR A 103 6.40 -7.78 2.40
CA THR A 103 7.38 -7.55 3.46
C THR A 103 7.06 -6.27 4.22
N TYR A 104 7.50 -6.21 5.48
CA TYR A 104 7.44 -4.98 6.26
C TYR A 104 8.27 -3.86 5.61
N ALA A 105 9.42 -4.20 5.02
CA ALA A 105 10.27 -3.24 4.33
C ALA A 105 9.54 -2.55 3.16
N ASP A 106 8.72 -3.30 2.39
CA ASP A 106 7.90 -2.73 1.32
C ASP A 106 6.82 -1.78 1.88
N CYS A 107 6.24 -2.09 3.06
CA CYS A 107 5.30 -1.19 3.74
C CYS A 107 5.99 0.13 4.08
N CYS A 108 7.11 0.07 4.80
CA CYS A 108 7.89 1.26 5.19
C CYS A 108 8.28 2.07 3.95
N GLN A 109 8.77 1.40 2.91
CA GLN A 109 9.17 2.08 1.69
C GLN A 109 8.01 2.84 1.02
N CYS A 110 6.79 2.30 1.04
CA CYS A 110 5.60 2.98 0.54
C CYS A 110 5.20 4.15 1.45
N GLU A 111 5.19 3.96 2.77
CA GLU A 111 4.87 4.98 3.75
C GLU A 111 5.85 6.16 3.66
N ASP A 112 7.14 5.88 3.48
CA ASP A 112 8.21 6.87 3.32
C ASP A 112 8.09 7.71 2.04
N ARG A 113 7.23 7.36 1.09
CA ARG A 113 6.94 8.24 -0.06
C ARG A 113 6.15 9.47 0.34
N ALA A 114 5.30 9.35 1.36
CA ALA A 114 4.56 10.46 1.96
C ALA A 114 5.31 11.07 3.14
N HIS A 115 6.01 10.23 3.94
CA HIS A 115 6.79 10.66 5.10
C HIS A 115 8.22 11.05 4.69
N ARG A 116 8.36 12.19 4.04
CA ARG A 116 9.65 12.73 3.57
C ARG A 116 9.85 14.18 4.00
N ILE A 117 11.07 14.67 3.81
CA ILE A 117 11.41 16.07 3.99
C ILE A 117 10.45 16.91 3.16
N GLY A 118 9.74 17.84 3.79
CA GLY A 118 8.68 18.65 3.19
C GLY A 118 7.26 18.26 3.61
N GLN A 119 7.05 17.08 4.22
CA GLN A 119 5.76 16.72 4.82
C GLN A 119 5.55 17.49 6.12
N LYS A 120 4.44 18.24 6.20
CA LYS A 120 4.10 19.09 7.35
C LYS A 120 3.11 18.44 8.31
N ASN A 121 2.47 17.35 7.90
CA ASN A 121 1.41 16.68 8.64
C ASN A 121 1.84 15.27 9.05
N ASN A 122 1.20 14.73 10.08
CA ASN A 122 1.33 13.31 10.41
C ASN A 122 0.78 12.46 9.28
N VAL A 123 1.53 11.42 8.89
CA VAL A 123 1.11 10.49 7.85
C VAL A 123 0.15 9.46 8.42
N ASN A 124 -1.03 9.36 7.82
CA ASN A 124 -2.06 8.38 8.16
C ASN A 124 -2.04 7.23 7.16
N CYS A 125 -1.88 6.00 7.63
CA CYS A 125 -1.87 4.80 6.81
C CYS A 125 -3.15 3.98 7.02
N TYR A 126 -3.90 3.76 5.95
CA TYR A 126 -5.15 3.00 5.92
C TYR A 126 -4.91 1.65 5.27
N TYR A 127 -5.12 0.56 5.99
CA TYR A 127 -5.01 -0.79 5.47
C TYR A 127 -6.39 -1.38 5.23
N LEU A 128 -6.74 -1.64 3.96
CA LEU A 128 -8.04 -2.18 3.59
C LEU A 128 -8.02 -3.71 3.72
N ILE A 129 -8.61 -4.22 4.80
CA ILE A 129 -8.58 -5.64 5.17
C ILE A 129 -9.91 -6.29 4.80
N GLY A 130 -9.87 -7.35 3.97
CA GLY A 130 -11.02 -8.21 3.69
C GLY A 130 -11.27 -9.16 4.85
N ARG A 131 -12.47 -9.10 5.47
CA ARG A 131 -12.87 -10.09 6.49
C ARG A 131 -12.96 -11.47 5.84
N SER A 132 -12.63 -12.52 6.60
CA SER A 132 -12.66 -13.93 6.14
C SER A 132 -11.81 -14.19 4.87
N THR A 133 -10.71 -13.48 4.73
CA THR A 133 -9.73 -13.65 3.66
C THR A 133 -8.33 -13.88 4.27
N ILE A 134 -7.31 -14.00 3.42
CA ILE A 134 -5.90 -14.08 3.87
C ILE A 134 -5.37 -12.76 4.48
N ASP A 135 -6.06 -11.63 4.24
CA ASP A 135 -5.56 -10.32 4.64
C ASP A 135 -5.29 -10.18 6.15
N PRO A 136 -6.17 -10.64 7.08
CA PRO A 136 -5.89 -10.55 8.50
C PRO A 136 -4.62 -11.28 8.91
N VAL A 137 -4.33 -12.42 8.29
CA VAL A 137 -3.12 -13.21 8.56
C VAL A 137 -1.88 -12.47 8.06
N LEU A 138 -1.91 -11.96 6.83
CA LEU A 138 -0.83 -11.14 6.28
C LEU A 138 -0.59 -9.88 7.12
N TYR A 139 -1.65 -9.24 7.57
CA TYR A 139 -1.55 -8.10 8.47
C TYR A 139 -0.79 -8.44 9.76
N ASN A 140 -1.18 -9.53 10.42
CA ASN A 140 -0.53 -9.98 11.66
C ASN A 140 0.96 -10.32 11.45
N ILE A 141 1.29 -11.02 10.36
CA ILE A 141 2.69 -11.36 10.03
C ILE A 141 3.52 -10.08 9.83
N ILE A 142 3.01 -9.13 9.06
CA ILE A 142 3.72 -7.87 8.79
C ILE A 142 3.90 -7.07 10.08
N HIS A 143 2.88 -7.01 10.95
CA HIS A 143 2.98 -6.31 12.23
C HIS A 143 3.92 -7.00 13.22
N LYS A 144 3.95 -8.32 13.28
CA LYS A 144 4.95 -9.07 14.05
C LYS A 144 6.37 -8.73 13.56
N LYS A 145 6.61 -8.77 12.25
CA LYS A 145 7.92 -8.38 11.66
C LYS A 145 8.28 -6.92 11.95
N ARG A 146 7.29 -6.01 12.01
CA ARG A 146 7.50 -4.62 12.43
C ARG A 146 7.98 -4.53 13.88
N SER A 147 7.31 -5.24 14.78
CA SER A 147 7.71 -5.29 16.21
C SER A 147 9.14 -5.79 16.37
N ILE A 148 9.49 -6.87 15.67
CA ILE A 148 10.83 -7.45 15.71
C ILE A 148 11.88 -6.50 15.14
N ALA A 149 11.61 -5.88 13.98
CA ALA A 149 12.54 -4.90 13.40
C ALA A 149 12.79 -3.74 14.35
N ASN A 150 11.75 -3.27 15.04
CA ASN A 150 11.88 -2.21 16.05
C ASN A 150 12.68 -2.68 17.28
N GLN A 151 12.52 -3.93 17.72
CA GLN A 151 13.29 -4.53 18.81
C GLN A 151 14.77 -4.67 18.43
N ILE A 152 15.08 -5.14 17.21
CA ILE A 152 16.46 -5.23 16.72
C ILE A 152 17.13 -3.84 16.68
N MET A 153 16.42 -2.83 16.21
CA MET A 153 16.93 -1.45 16.21
C MET A 153 17.09 -0.88 17.62
N ALA A 154 16.39 -1.46 18.61
CA ALA A 154 16.52 -1.14 20.03
C ALA A 154 17.52 -2.06 20.79
N CYS A 155 18.25 -2.94 20.08
CA CYS A 155 19.23 -3.91 20.65
C CYS A 155 18.62 -4.99 21.56
N ASP A 156 17.53 -5.62 21.14
CA ASP A 156 16.90 -6.75 21.85
C ASP A 156 17.13 -8.08 21.10
N ASP A 157 17.58 -9.15 21.80
CA ASP A 157 18.24 -10.32 21.22
C ASP A 157 17.33 -11.48 20.73
N ASP A 158 15.99 -11.42 20.82
CA ASP A 158 15.09 -12.51 20.42
C ASP A 158 14.37 -12.26 19.08
N ILE A 159 14.91 -12.84 17.99
CA ILE A 159 14.38 -12.69 16.63
C ILE A 159 13.72 -13.99 16.15
N PRO A 160 12.37 -14.04 15.93
CA PRO A 160 11.72 -15.18 15.28
C PRO A 160 12.09 -15.32 13.79
N THR A 161 12.28 -16.56 13.32
CA THR A 161 12.65 -16.87 11.93
C THR A 161 11.47 -16.84 10.97
N ASP A 162 11.72 -16.70 9.64
CA ASP A 162 10.68 -16.72 8.61
C ASP A 162 9.90 -18.05 8.55
N GLU A 163 10.51 -19.17 8.98
CA GLU A 163 9.89 -20.49 9.08
C GLU A 163 8.72 -20.50 10.08
N MET A 164 8.85 -19.83 11.22
CA MET A 164 7.78 -19.73 12.22
C MET A 164 6.52 -19.05 11.66
N TYR A 165 6.67 -18.11 10.72
CA TYR A 165 5.53 -17.44 10.10
C TYR A 165 4.85 -18.31 9.04
N PHE A 166 5.61 -19.16 8.35
CA PHE A 166 5.05 -20.12 7.41
C PHE A 166 4.20 -21.17 8.14
N ASP A 167 4.67 -21.69 9.27
CA ASP A 167 3.93 -22.62 10.11
C ASP A 167 2.64 -22.00 10.67
N GLU A 168 2.64 -20.71 11.03
CA GLU A 168 1.43 -19.98 11.46
C GLU A 168 0.41 -19.89 10.30
N LEU A 169 0.86 -19.66 9.07
CA LEU A 169 0.01 -19.68 7.88
C LEU A 169 -0.60 -21.06 7.64
N VAL A 170 0.23 -22.10 7.67
CA VAL A 170 -0.20 -23.51 7.49
C VAL A 170 -1.23 -23.89 8.57
N THR A 171 -0.95 -23.57 9.83
CA THR A 171 -1.84 -23.88 10.96
C THR A 171 -3.17 -23.13 10.85
N THR A 172 -3.16 -21.85 10.46
CA THR A 172 -4.36 -21.01 10.37
C THR A 172 -5.31 -21.47 9.26
N PHE A 173 -4.78 -21.93 8.14
CA PHE A 173 -5.58 -22.38 6.99
C PHE A 173 -5.76 -23.90 6.95
N ARG A 174 -5.13 -24.69 7.84
CA ARG A 174 -5.13 -26.16 7.82
C ARG A 174 -4.83 -26.72 6.42
N LEU A 175 -3.83 -26.15 5.75
CA LEU A 175 -3.32 -26.61 4.47
C LEU A 175 -2.51 -27.90 4.64
#